data_716499a8eae8f3e73e12d87b889a9cde
#
_entry.id   716499a8eae8f3e73e12d87b889a9cde
#
_cell.length_a   1.000
_cell.length_b   1.000
_cell.length_c   1.000
_cell.angle_alpha   90.00
_cell.angle_beta   90.00
_cell.angle_gamma   90.00
#
_symmetry.space_group_name_H-M   'P 1'
#
loop_
_entity.id
_entity.type
_entity.pdbx_description
1 polymer ?
#
loop_
_entity_poly.entity_id
_entity_poly.type
_entity_poly.pdbx_seq_one_letter_code
_entity_poly.pdbx_strand_id
1 'polypeptide(L)'
;LPGMRANKWGRVVMISSSAGKYPNAALIDYGATKAAMISISKSLAKKYGADGVLINSVLPGLIHTAMWERAATEIAEATGGKMEDVIKGNGASVPVGRYGTSEEVASLVTFLCSDAASYISGTSIEVDGGQAGHI
;
A
#
# COMPACT_ATOMS: atom_id res chain seq x y z
N LEU A 1 -8.55 -16.86 9.37
CA LEU A 1 -7.46 -17.83 9.17
C LEU A 1 -7.86 -19.30 9.42
N PRO A 2 -8.65 -19.70 10.46
CA PRO A 2 -8.93 -21.11 10.70
C PRO A 2 -9.55 -21.83 9.50
N GLY A 3 -10.55 -21.28 8.84
CA GLY A 3 -11.18 -21.87 7.64
C GLY A 3 -10.21 -21.99 6.46
N MET A 4 -9.35 -20.98 6.23
CA MET A 4 -8.32 -21.04 5.19
C MET A 4 -7.34 -22.19 5.42
N ARG A 5 -6.92 -22.38 6.68
CA ARG A 5 -6.02 -23.46 7.07
C ARG A 5 -6.66 -24.85 6.89
N ALA A 6 -7.92 -24.98 7.29
CA ALA A 6 -8.66 -26.23 7.13
C ALA A 6 -8.81 -26.62 5.65
N ASN A 7 -9.00 -25.64 4.78
CA ASN A 7 -9.14 -25.82 3.32
C ASN A 7 -7.78 -25.94 2.61
N LYS A 8 -6.65 -25.78 3.31
CA LYS A 8 -5.30 -25.73 2.72
C LYS A 8 -5.18 -24.69 1.59
N TRP A 9 -5.98 -23.64 1.66
CA TRP A 9 -6.00 -22.54 0.70
C TRP A 9 -6.43 -21.25 1.37
N GLY A 10 -5.68 -20.20 1.17
CA GLY A 10 -6.03 -18.86 1.63
C GLY A 10 -5.12 -17.78 1.07
N ARG A 11 -5.67 -16.60 0.92
CA ARG A 11 -4.97 -15.39 0.51
C ARG A 11 -5.32 -14.26 1.46
N VAL A 12 -4.30 -13.60 1.98
CA VAL A 12 -4.46 -12.42 2.85
C VAL A 12 -3.56 -11.31 2.30
N VAL A 13 -4.15 -10.17 2.00
CA VAL A 13 -3.41 -9.00 1.53
C VAL A 13 -3.63 -7.87 2.53
N MET A 14 -2.55 -7.43 3.16
CA MET A 14 -2.58 -6.28 4.07
C MET A 14 -2.26 -5.00 3.29
N ILE A 15 -3.18 -4.05 3.28
CA ILE A 15 -2.96 -2.73 2.67
C ILE A 15 -2.22 -1.85 3.67
N SER A 16 -0.90 -1.83 3.56
CA SER A 16 -0.04 -0.98 4.35
C SER A 16 0.13 0.41 3.70
N SER A 17 1.35 0.88 3.59
CA SER A 17 1.72 2.14 2.92
C SER A 17 3.23 2.15 2.67
N SER A 18 3.68 2.91 1.67
CA SER A 18 5.10 3.24 1.49
C SER A 18 5.70 3.88 2.76
N ALA A 19 4.92 4.68 3.50
CA ALA A 19 5.34 5.27 4.78
C ALA A 19 5.66 4.24 5.87
N GLY A 20 5.15 3.01 5.78
CA GLY A 20 5.49 1.93 6.71
C GLY A 20 6.86 1.31 6.44
N LYS A 21 7.42 1.49 5.26
CA LYS A 21 8.74 1.00 4.87
C LYS A 21 9.78 2.14 4.79
N TYR A 22 9.32 3.32 4.40
CA TYR A 22 10.14 4.53 4.23
C TYR A 22 9.63 5.61 5.19
N PRO A 23 10.28 5.78 6.37
CA PRO A 23 9.82 6.72 7.39
C PRO A 23 9.72 8.15 6.88
N ASN A 24 8.63 8.81 7.25
CA ASN A 24 8.37 10.21 6.92
C ASN A 24 8.13 10.99 8.22
N ALA A 25 8.88 12.07 8.42
CA ALA A 25 8.80 12.89 9.64
C ALA A 25 7.41 13.54 9.86
N ALA A 26 6.63 13.73 8.80
CA ALA A 26 5.28 14.25 8.88
C ALA A 26 4.21 13.18 9.22
N LEU A 27 4.58 11.88 9.23
CA LEU A 27 3.66 10.75 9.37
C LEU A 27 4.17 9.71 10.38
N ILE A 28 4.69 10.16 11.55
CA ILE A 28 5.43 9.30 12.50
C ILE A 28 4.56 8.16 13.02
N ASP A 29 3.40 8.45 13.57
CA ASP A 29 2.46 7.48 14.14
C ASP A 29 1.81 6.60 13.06
N TYR A 30 1.40 7.21 11.95
CA TYR A 30 0.87 6.50 10.80
C TYR A 30 1.92 5.53 10.23
N GLY A 31 3.15 5.99 10.00
CA GLY A 31 4.26 5.16 9.52
C GLY A 31 4.54 3.99 10.44
N ALA A 32 4.60 4.21 11.75
CA ALA A 32 4.79 3.16 12.74
C ALA A 32 3.68 2.09 12.70
N THR A 33 2.42 2.51 12.59
CA THR A 33 1.26 1.60 12.46
C THR A 33 1.37 0.75 11.18
N LYS A 34 1.75 1.38 10.06
CA LYS A 34 1.90 0.70 8.77
C LYS A 34 3.12 -0.22 8.74
N ALA A 35 4.20 0.12 9.43
CA ALA A 35 5.36 -0.76 9.63
C ALA A 35 4.99 -2.01 10.43
N ALA A 36 4.18 -1.86 11.48
CA ALA A 36 3.67 -2.99 12.26
C ALA A 36 2.88 -3.97 11.37
N MET A 37 2.04 -3.47 10.45
CA MET A 37 1.30 -4.32 9.50
C MET A 37 2.24 -5.13 8.60
N ILE A 38 3.32 -4.54 8.11
CA ILE A 38 4.34 -5.23 7.30
C ILE A 38 4.99 -6.37 8.11
N SER A 39 5.39 -6.08 9.34
CA SER A 39 6.00 -7.07 10.24
C SER A 39 5.05 -8.22 10.57
N ILE A 40 3.79 -7.91 10.88
CA ILE A 40 2.74 -8.91 11.15
C ILE A 40 2.50 -9.78 9.91
N SER A 41 2.39 -9.16 8.73
CA SER A 41 2.22 -9.89 7.46
C SER A 41 3.33 -10.91 7.24
N LYS A 42 4.58 -10.51 7.42
CA LYS A 42 5.75 -11.39 7.29
C LYS A 42 5.73 -12.53 8.29
N SER A 43 5.40 -12.25 9.53
CA SER A 43 5.35 -13.23 10.61
C SER A 43 4.26 -14.28 10.38
N LEU A 44 3.07 -13.82 9.96
CA LEU A 44 1.94 -14.69 9.63
C LEU A 44 2.23 -15.57 8.40
N ALA A 45 2.89 -14.99 7.37
CA ALA A 45 3.30 -15.76 6.18
C ALA A 45 4.22 -16.92 6.53
N LYS A 46 5.21 -16.67 7.39
CA LYS A 46 6.12 -17.73 7.89
C LYS A 46 5.37 -18.80 8.71
N LYS A 47 4.37 -18.37 9.49
CA LYS A 47 3.63 -19.27 10.37
C LYS A 47 2.65 -20.17 9.62
N TYR A 48 2.00 -19.65 8.58
CA TYR A 48 0.85 -20.32 7.95
C TYR A 48 1.09 -20.74 6.49
N GLY A 49 2.28 -20.50 5.95
CA GLY A 49 2.61 -20.89 4.58
C GLY A 49 2.46 -22.40 4.32
N ALA A 50 2.90 -23.26 5.25
CA ALA A 50 2.73 -24.70 5.16
C ALA A 50 1.26 -25.17 5.23
N ASP A 51 0.37 -24.30 5.72
CA ASP A 51 -1.08 -24.54 5.74
C ASP A 51 -1.77 -24.09 4.42
N GLY A 52 -1.00 -23.66 3.41
CA GLY A 52 -1.54 -23.18 2.14
C GLY A 52 -2.08 -21.75 2.20
N VAL A 53 -1.80 -20.99 3.27
CA VAL A 53 -2.24 -19.61 3.44
C VAL A 53 -1.11 -18.65 3.09
N LEU A 54 -1.24 -17.94 1.97
CA LEU A 54 -0.26 -16.95 1.51
C LEU A 54 -0.67 -15.56 2.00
N ILE A 55 0.30 -14.83 2.57
CA ILE A 55 0.04 -13.54 3.20
C ILE A 55 1.07 -12.54 2.72
N ASN A 56 0.61 -11.42 2.15
CA ASN A 56 1.45 -10.38 1.59
C ASN A 56 0.99 -8.99 2.02
N SER A 57 1.86 -8.00 1.86
CA SER A 57 1.53 -6.59 2.04
C SER A 57 1.61 -5.85 0.72
N VAL A 58 0.66 -4.96 0.47
CA VAL A 58 0.72 -3.98 -0.61
C VAL A 58 0.98 -2.61 0.03
N LEU A 59 1.89 -1.87 -0.55
CA LEU A 59 2.36 -0.58 -0.05
C LEU A 59 2.04 0.52 -1.10
N PRO A 60 0.81 1.08 -1.07
CA PRO A 60 0.49 2.20 -1.93
C PRO A 60 1.33 3.44 -1.59
N GLY A 61 1.73 4.19 -2.62
CA GLY A 61 2.25 5.55 -2.51
C GLY A 61 1.13 6.59 -2.55
N LEU A 62 1.30 7.62 -3.37
CA LEU A 62 0.27 8.64 -3.59
C LEU A 62 -0.82 8.09 -4.51
N ILE A 63 -1.96 7.73 -3.93
CA ILE A 63 -3.13 7.23 -4.66
C ILE A 63 -4.25 8.26 -4.60
N HIS A 64 -4.85 8.61 -5.74
CA HIS A 64 -5.96 9.54 -5.83
C HIS A 64 -7.21 8.92 -5.18
N THR A 65 -7.64 9.52 -4.08
CA THR A 65 -8.78 9.08 -3.26
C THR A 65 -9.47 10.27 -2.66
N ALA A 66 -10.72 10.11 -2.22
CA ALA A 66 -11.46 11.15 -1.51
C ALA A 66 -10.72 11.70 -0.26
N MET A 67 -9.87 10.89 0.37
CA MET A 67 -9.02 11.35 1.47
C MET A 67 -8.00 12.39 0.99
N TRP A 68 -7.35 12.14 -0.14
CA TRP A 68 -6.38 13.08 -0.71
C TRP A 68 -7.04 14.33 -1.29
N GLU A 69 -8.25 14.23 -1.85
CA GLU A 69 -9.01 15.41 -2.28
C GLU A 69 -9.32 16.33 -1.11
N ARG A 70 -9.74 15.79 0.04
CA ARG A 70 -9.95 16.57 1.26
C ARG A 70 -8.67 17.24 1.75
N ALA A 71 -7.57 16.49 1.85
CA ALA A 71 -6.29 17.04 2.27
C ALA A 71 -5.79 18.13 1.31
N ALA A 72 -5.95 17.95 -0.01
CA ALA A 72 -5.59 18.96 -0.99
C ALA A 72 -6.48 20.21 -0.90
N THR A 73 -7.77 20.05 -0.57
CA THR A 73 -8.68 21.18 -0.33
C THR A 73 -8.23 21.99 0.89
N GLU A 74 -7.92 21.31 2.02
CA GLU A 74 -7.44 21.98 3.24
C GLU A 74 -6.12 22.75 3.00
N ILE A 75 -5.19 22.16 2.25
CA ILE A 75 -3.93 22.81 1.87
C ILE A 75 -4.21 24.03 0.97
N ALA A 76 -5.07 23.89 -0.02
CA ALA A 76 -5.42 24.97 -0.94
C ALA A 76 -6.05 26.16 -0.19
N GLU A 77 -6.98 25.90 0.72
CA GLU A 77 -7.59 26.93 1.58
C GLU A 77 -6.54 27.65 2.45
N ALA A 78 -5.63 26.89 3.07
CA ALA A 78 -4.58 27.45 3.92
C ALA A 78 -3.54 28.28 3.15
N THR A 79 -3.33 27.99 1.86
CA THR A 79 -2.33 28.68 1.02
C THR A 79 -2.93 29.70 0.05
N GLY A 80 -4.25 29.81 -0.02
CA GLY A 80 -4.96 30.67 -1.00
C GLY A 80 -4.86 30.16 -2.44
N GLY A 81 -4.57 28.86 -2.62
CA GLY A 81 -4.43 28.21 -3.92
C GLY A 81 -5.70 27.45 -4.36
N LYS A 82 -5.55 26.56 -5.34
CA LYS A 82 -6.60 25.68 -5.81
C LYS A 82 -6.25 24.22 -5.54
N MET A 83 -7.25 23.41 -5.21
CA MET A 83 -7.10 21.97 -4.96
C MET A 83 -6.40 21.24 -6.12
N GLU A 84 -6.78 21.58 -7.36
CA GLU A 84 -6.22 20.99 -8.57
C GLU A 84 -4.70 21.24 -8.71
N ASP A 85 -4.24 22.42 -8.32
CA ASP A 85 -2.81 22.79 -8.37
C ASP A 85 -2.03 22.03 -7.31
N VAL A 86 -2.61 21.82 -6.13
CA VAL A 86 -2.01 20.99 -5.05
C VAL A 86 -1.89 19.53 -5.51
N ILE A 87 -2.95 18.96 -6.07
CA ILE A 87 -2.94 17.59 -6.59
C ILE A 87 -1.92 17.45 -7.72
N LYS A 88 -1.92 18.36 -8.67
CA LYS A 88 -0.97 18.36 -9.80
C LYS A 88 0.47 18.49 -9.32
N GLY A 89 0.74 19.39 -8.40
CA GLY A 89 2.08 19.59 -7.83
C GLY A 89 2.60 18.36 -7.10
N ASN A 90 1.80 17.76 -6.25
CA ASN A 90 2.15 16.52 -5.56
C ASN A 90 2.34 15.36 -6.54
N GLY A 91 1.46 15.20 -7.53
CA GLY A 91 1.58 14.17 -8.56
C GLY A 91 2.87 14.30 -9.38
N ALA A 92 3.28 15.53 -9.69
CA ALA A 92 4.52 15.79 -10.43
C ALA A 92 5.79 15.37 -9.65
N SER A 93 5.72 15.20 -8.33
CA SER A 93 6.82 14.70 -7.52
C SER A 93 7.03 13.18 -7.62
N VAL A 94 6.04 12.46 -8.15
CA VAL A 94 6.14 11.02 -8.40
C VAL A 94 6.87 10.79 -9.72
N PRO A 95 7.81 9.85 -9.85
CA PRO A 95 8.53 9.60 -11.11
C PRO A 95 7.64 9.37 -12.32
N VAL A 96 6.49 8.71 -12.17
CA VAL A 96 5.49 8.55 -13.26
C VAL A 96 4.66 9.83 -13.52
N GLY A 97 4.89 10.91 -12.78
CA GLY A 97 4.30 12.24 -13.03
C GLY A 97 2.84 12.41 -12.60
N ARG A 98 2.26 11.46 -11.86
CA ARG A 98 0.86 11.52 -11.42
C ARG A 98 0.60 10.69 -10.17
N TYR A 99 -0.55 10.90 -9.55
CA TYR A 99 -1.11 9.94 -8.59
C TYR A 99 -1.44 8.62 -9.27
N GLY A 100 -1.28 7.51 -8.54
CA GLY A 100 -1.89 6.24 -8.90
C GLY A 100 -3.41 6.25 -8.69
N THR A 101 -4.10 5.27 -9.23
CA THR A 101 -5.54 5.06 -9.01
C THR A 101 -5.80 3.88 -8.07
N SER A 102 -7.01 3.83 -7.50
CA SER A 102 -7.42 2.69 -6.67
C SER A 102 -7.43 1.38 -7.46
N GLU A 103 -7.74 1.46 -8.74
CA GLU A 103 -7.78 0.30 -9.67
C GLU A 103 -6.37 -0.26 -9.92
N GLU A 104 -5.34 0.59 -9.97
CA GLU A 104 -3.95 0.15 -10.11
C GLU A 104 -3.50 -0.64 -8.86
N VAL A 105 -3.90 -0.20 -7.66
CA VAL A 105 -3.68 -0.97 -6.43
C VAL A 105 -4.49 -2.26 -6.42
N ALA A 106 -5.77 -2.20 -6.81
CA ALA A 106 -6.67 -3.35 -6.86
C ALA A 106 -6.18 -4.43 -7.83
N SER A 107 -5.54 -4.05 -8.94
CA SER A 107 -4.97 -4.98 -9.91
C SER A 107 -3.90 -5.89 -9.28
N LEU A 108 -2.99 -5.31 -8.48
CA LEU A 108 -2.01 -6.10 -7.73
C LEU A 108 -2.68 -6.97 -6.66
N VAL A 109 -3.65 -6.43 -5.93
CA VAL A 109 -4.39 -7.20 -4.91
C VAL A 109 -5.09 -8.40 -5.53
N THR A 110 -5.76 -8.20 -6.67
CA THR A 110 -6.42 -9.28 -7.42
C THR A 110 -5.43 -10.35 -7.86
N PHE A 111 -4.29 -9.95 -8.40
CA PHE A 111 -3.21 -10.88 -8.76
C PHE A 111 -2.74 -11.69 -7.55
N LEU A 112 -2.45 -11.03 -6.41
CA LEU A 112 -2.00 -11.69 -5.18
C LEU A 112 -3.05 -12.63 -4.57
N CYS A 113 -4.33 -12.41 -4.85
CA CYS A 113 -5.43 -13.26 -4.43
C CYS A 113 -5.69 -14.44 -5.38
N SER A 114 -5.03 -14.49 -6.54
CA SER A 114 -5.19 -15.55 -7.55
C SER A 114 -4.19 -16.70 -7.37
N ASP A 115 -4.41 -17.78 -8.10
CA ASP A 115 -3.46 -18.90 -8.17
C ASP A 115 -2.18 -18.56 -8.94
N ALA A 116 -2.18 -17.53 -9.77
CA ALA A 116 -0.99 -17.05 -10.45
C ALA A 116 0.09 -16.56 -9.46
N ALA A 117 -0.30 -16.15 -8.25
CA ALA A 117 0.60 -15.76 -7.17
C ALA A 117 0.92 -16.89 -6.16
N SER A 118 0.75 -18.16 -6.55
CA SER A 118 0.84 -19.33 -5.64
C SER A 118 2.20 -19.52 -4.97
N TYR A 119 3.25 -18.85 -5.43
CA TYR A 119 4.59 -18.90 -4.82
C TYR A 119 5.04 -17.55 -4.23
N ILE A 120 4.10 -16.59 -4.07
CA ILE A 120 4.36 -15.27 -3.51
C ILE A 120 3.77 -15.20 -2.11
N SER A 121 4.63 -15.18 -1.08
CA SER A 121 4.22 -15.08 0.32
C SER A 121 5.26 -14.36 1.18
N GLY A 122 4.79 -13.55 2.11
CA GLY A 122 5.62 -12.80 3.04
C GLY A 122 6.39 -11.65 2.38
N THR A 123 5.94 -11.16 1.23
CA THR A 123 6.52 -9.99 0.56
C THR A 123 5.74 -8.72 0.83
N SER A 124 6.39 -7.59 0.59
CA SER A 124 5.82 -6.25 0.64
C SER A 124 6.09 -5.59 -0.70
N ILE A 125 5.04 -5.30 -1.45
CA ILE A 125 5.15 -4.81 -2.84
C ILE A 125 4.62 -3.37 -2.90
N GLU A 126 5.44 -2.47 -3.39
CA GLU A 126 5.10 -1.07 -3.62
C GLU A 126 4.21 -0.92 -4.86
N VAL A 127 3.22 -0.02 -4.76
CA VAL A 127 2.42 0.51 -5.88
C VAL A 127 2.46 2.02 -5.75
N ASP A 128 3.56 2.62 -6.15
CA ASP A 128 3.91 3.99 -5.79
C ASP A 128 4.46 4.83 -6.96
N GLY A 129 4.43 4.31 -8.18
CA GLY A 129 4.93 5.01 -9.36
C GLY A 129 6.43 5.33 -9.33
N GLY A 130 7.21 4.55 -8.56
CA GLY A 130 8.65 4.74 -8.39
C GLY A 130 9.01 5.80 -7.35
N GLN A 131 8.08 6.20 -6.48
CA GLN A 131 8.29 7.23 -5.46
C GLN A 131 9.30 6.82 -4.39
N ALA A 132 9.36 5.53 -4.06
CA ALA A 132 10.32 5.00 -3.09
C ALA A 132 11.76 5.07 -3.63
N GLY A 133 12.67 5.66 -2.87
CA GLY A 133 14.04 5.96 -3.30
C GLY A 133 15.06 4.82 -3.12
N HIS A 134 14.63 3.57 -2.96
CA HIS A 134 15.53 2.45 -2.70
C HIS A 134 15.28 1.28 -3.65
N ILE A 135 16.40 0.65 -4.03
CA ILE A 135 16.42 -0.62 -4.75
C ILE A 135 16.25 -1.77 -3.75
#